data_3e0ec1c7de14e5a1c5903a745ed25a3c
#
_entry.id   3e0ec1c7de14e5a1c5903a745ed25a3c
#
_cell.length_a   1.000
_cell.length_b   1.000
_cell.length_c   1.000
_cell.angle_alpha   90.00
_cell.angle_beta   90.00
_cell.angle_gamma   90.00
#
_symmetry.space_group_name_H-M   'P 1'
#
loop_
_entity.id
_entity.type
_entity.pdbx_description
1 polymer ?
#
loop_
_entity_poly.entity_id
_entity_poly.type
_entity_poly.pdbx_seq_one_letter_code
_entity_poly.pdbx_strand_id
1 'polypeptide(L)'
;MKKILFTIIGLSALLCMSSCDEAVYKGRKVYKAYFDYTLKDPESFKVYSEKYTKDGDFTVNWELDYGAKNSLGGMVREKATFTTVGTSIFIDGSSYRLDELK
;
A
#
# COMPACT_ATOMS: atom_id res chain seq x y z
N MET A 1 0.26 -34.00 20.03
CA MET A 1 -0.57 -33.95 18.86
C MET A 1 -1.08 -32.57 18.55
N LYS A 2 -1.71 -31.90 19.52
CA LYS A 2 -2.24 -30.55 19.29
C LYS A 2 -1.16 -29.54 18.88
N LYS A 3 0.04 -29.63 19.46
CA LYS A 3 1.15 -28.75 19.13
C LYS A 3 1.59 -28.91 17.69
N ILE A 4 1.60 -30.13 17.20
CA ILE A 4 1.98 -30.42 15.82
C ILE A 4 0.96 -29.82 14.86
N LEU A 5 -0.33 -29.93 15.17
CA LEU A 5 -1.39 -29.35 14.37
C LEU A 5 -1.27 -27.83 14.30
N PHE A 6 -0.97 -27.20 15.43
CA PHE A 6 -0.78 -25.74 15.44
C PHE A 6 0.40 -25.33 14.57
N THR A 7 1.47 -26.07 14.62
CA THR A 7 2.65 -25.77 13.79
C THR A 7 2.31 -25.87 12.31
N ILE A 8 1.58 -26.90 11.92
CA ILE A 8 1.17 -27.09 10.53
C ILE A 8 0.26 -25.97 10.08
N ILE A 9 -0.70 -25.60 10.89
CA ILE A 9 -1.64 -24.51 10.58
C ILE A 9 -0.87 -23.19 10.43
N GLY A 10 0.06 -22.90 11.33
CA GLY A 10 0.86 -21.71 11.24
C GLY A 10 1.69 -21.64 9.97
N LEU A 11 2.27 -22.75 9.58
CA LEU A 11 3.05 -22.83 8.37
C LEU A 11 2.17 -22.60 7.13
N SER A 12 1.00 -23.20 7.11
CA SER A 12 0.05 -22.99 6.02
C SER A 12 -0.38 -21.54 5.91
N ALA A 13 -0.60 -20.88 7.03
CA ALA A 13 -0.97 -19.47 7.04
C ALA A 13 0.15 -18.60 6.45
N LEU A 14 1.39 -18.88 6.77
CA LEU A 14 2.54 -18.18 6.22
C LEU A 14 2.64 -18.36 4.71
N LEU A 15 2.46 -19.55 4.23
CA LEU A 15 2.47 -19.82 2.79
C LEU A 15 1.33 -19.10 2.08
N CYS A 16 0.15 -19.10 2.69
CA CYS A 16 -1.01 -18.42 2.15
C CYS A 16 -0.76 -16.91 2.05
N MET A 17 -0.15 -16.32 3.07
CA MET A 17 0.18 -14.90 3.06
C MET A 17 1.18 -14.58 1.95
N SER A 18 2.18 -15.40 1.75
CA SER A 18 3.15 -15.20 0.67
C SER A 18 2.48 -15.20 -0.69
N SER A 19 1.57 -16.12 -0.95
CA SER A 19 0.89 -16.21 -2.22
C SER A 19 -0.16 -15.12 -2.42
N CYS A 20 -0.74 -14.60 -1.32
CA CYS A 20 -1.77 -13.56 -1.38
C CYS A 20 -1.19 -12.14 -1.47
N ASP A 21 0.10 -11.98 -1.23
CA ASP A 21 0.73 -10.67 -1.13
C ASP A 21 1.07 -10.03 -2.47
N GLU A 22 0.85 -10.71 -3.57
CA GLU A 22 1.20 -10.14 -4.87
C GLU A 22 0.41 -8.87 -5.18
N ALA A 23 -0.89 -8.87 -4.94
CA ALA A 23 -1.72 -7.69 -5.16
C ALA A 23 -1.33 -6.55 -4.22
N VAL A 24 -1.02 -6.88 -2.97
CA VAL A 24 -0.56 -5.91 -1.98
C VAL A 24 0.81 -5.35 -2.37
N TYR A 25 1.71 -6.20 -2.81
CA TYR A 25 3.04 -5.77 -3.25
C TYR A 25 2.95 -4.80 -4.43
N LYS A 26 2.17 -5.14 -5.44
CA LYS A 26 1.97 -4.26 -6.60
C LYS A 26 1.26 -2.98 -6.22
N GLY A 27 0.25 -3.06 -5.37
CA GLY A 27 -0.47 -1.89 -4.88
C GLY A 27 0.43 -0.95 -4.10
N ARG A 28 1.28 -1.51 -3.23
CA ARG A 28 2.22 -0.70 -2.46
C ARG A 28 3.24 -0.02 -3.38
N LYS A 29 3.69 -0.73 -4.40
CA LYS A 29 4.63 -0.18 -5.37
C LYS A 29 4.03 1.01 -6.12
N VAL A 30 2.77 0.90 -6.56
CA VAL A 30 2.14 1.98 -7.30
C VAL A 30 1.80 3.17 -6.40
N TYR A 31 1.36 2.95 -5.15
CA TYR A 31 1.06 4.09 -4.30
C TYR A 31 2.34 4.85 -3.90
N LYS A 32 3.44 4.14 -3.69
CA LYS A 32 4.71 4.81 -3.42
C LYS A 32 5.16 5.65 -4.61
N ALA A 33 4.98 5.13 -5.82
CA ALA A 33 5.29 5.88 -7.03
C ALA A 33 4.39 7.11 -7.16
N TYR A 34 3.11 6.97 -6.82
CA TYR A 34 2.17 8.10 -6.84
C TYR A 34 2.61 9.21 -5.89
N PHE A 35 2.95 8.88 -4.66
CA PHE A 35 3.38 9.89 -3.69
C PHE A 35 4.75 10.47 -4.05
N ASP A 36 5.64 9.66 -4.60
CA ASP A 36 6.92 10.14 -5.10
C ASP A 36 6.73 11.17 -6.22
N TYR A 37 5.75 10.95 -7.06
CA TYR A 37 5.44 11.84 -8.19
C TYR A 37 4.73 13.12 -7.75
N THR A 38 3.83 13.04 -6.77
CA THR A 38 2.95 14.15 -6.42
C THR A 38 3.42 15.02 -5.26
N LEU A 39 4.25 14.48 -4.37
CA LEU A 39 4.70 15.23 -3.20
C LEU A 39 5.76 16.26 -3.56
N LYS A 40 5.77 17.36 -2.82
CA LYS A 40 6.77 18.43 -2.98
C LYS A 40 8.16 17.95 -2.60
N ASP A 41 8.25 17.16 -1.54
CA ASP A 41 9.50 16.59 -1.04
C ASP A 41 9.30 15.08 -0.86
N PRO A 42 9.46 14.29 -1.93
CA PRO A 42 9.21 12.85 -1.85
C PRO A 42 10.12 12.13 -0.85
N GLU A 43 11.33 12.63 -0.62
CA GLU A 43 12.26 12.00 0.32
C GLU A 43 11.79 12.10 1.75
N SER A 44 10.92 13.06 2.07
CA SER A 44 10.36 13.21 3.40
C SER A 44 9.15 12.31 3.66
N PHE A 45 8.66 11.61 2.65
CA PHE A 45 7.48 10.76 2.76
C PHE A 45 7.71 9.67 3.79
N LYS A 46 6.78 9.57 4.75
CA LYS A 46 6.88 8.60 5.82
C LYS A 46 5.50 8.04 6.11
N VAL A 47 5.41 6.71 6.18
CA VAL A 47 4.16 6.03 6.49
C VAL A 47 4.13 5.75 8.00
N TYR A 48 3.12 6.27 8.67
CA TYR A 48 2.90 6.01 10.10
C TYR A 48 2.00 4.80 10.31
N SER A 49 1.02 4.62 9.44
CA SER A 49 0.11 3.48 9.54
C SER A 49 -0.40 3.12 8.15
N GLU A 50 -0.39 1.84 7.85
CA GLU A 50 -0.88 1.32 6.58
C GLU A 50 -1.90 0.24 6.88
N LYS A 51 -3.12 0.43 6.43
CA LYS A 51 -4.18 -0.57 6.55
C LYS A 51 -4.71 -0.86 5.17
N TYR A 52 -5.09 -2.09 4.93
CA TYR A 52 -5.65 -2.45 3.64
C TYR A 52 -6.64 -3.59 3.78
N THR A 53 -7.55 -3.67 2.82
CA THR A 53 -8.51 -4.75 2.70
C THR A 53 -8.47 -5.22 1.25
N LYS A 54 -8.28 -6.51 1.06
CA LYS A 54 -8.31 -7.09 -0.29
C LYS A 54 -9.73 -7.28 -0.74
N ASP A 55 -10.01 -6.88 -1.96
CA ASP A 55 -11.32 -7.01 -2.58
C ASP A 55 -11.16 -7.71 -3.93
N GLY A 56 -10.89 -9.02 -3.89
CA GLY A 56 -10.63 -9.81 -5.07
C GLY A 56 -9.15 -10.10 -5.25
N ASP A 57 -8.78 -10.59 -6.42
CA ASP A 57 -7.42 -11.08 -6.68
C ASP A 57 -6.40 -9.96 -6.85
N PHE A 58 -6.82 -8.82 -7.39
CA PHE A 58 -5.90 -7.73 -7.71
C PHE A 58 -6.28 -6.41 -7.07
N THR A 59 -7.46 -6.32 -6.47
CA THR A 59 -7.99 -5.08 -5.93
C THR A 59 -7.67 -4.99 -4.44
N VAL A 60 -7.12 -3.86 -4.02
CA VAL A 60 -6.81 -3.59 -2.61
C VAL A 60 -7.31 -2.19 -2.28
N ASN A 61 -8.07 -2.10 -1.21
CA ASN A 61 -8.52 -0.81 -0.67
C ASN A 61 -7.58 -0.41 0.45
N TRP A 62 -7.01 0.78 0.36
CA TRP A 62 -5.95 1.24 1.27
C TRP A 62 -6.43 2.38 2.13
N GLU A 63 -5.93 2.41 3.34
CA GLU A 63 -6.10 3.50 4.28
C GLU A 63 -4.72 3.82 4.84
N LEU A 64 -4.19 4.97 4.46
CA LEU A 64 -2.81 5.34 4.73
C LEU A 64 -2.75 6.59 5.61
N ASP A 65 -1.98 6.50 6.68
CA ASP A 65 -1.65 7.63 7.54
C ASP A 65 -0.17 7.94 7.30
N TYR A 66 0.11 9.09 6.71
CA TYR A 66 1.46 9.40 6.28
C TYR A 66 1.81 10.85 6.60
N GLY A 67 3.09 11.15 6.51
CA GLY A 67 3.58 12.50 6.65
C GLY A 67 4.56 12.84 5.55
N ALA A 68 4.63 14.12 5.22
CA ALA A 68 5.59 14.63 4.24
C ALA A 68 5.80 16.11 4.50
N LYS A 69 6.94 16.63 4.11
CA LYS A 69 7.22 18.05 4.23
C LYS A 69 6.47 18.84 3.16
N ASN A 70 5.89 19.96 3.55
CA ASN A 70 5.26 20.88 2.63
C ASN A 70 6.31 21.81 2.02
N SER A 71 5.88 22.76 1.18
CA SER A 71 6.79 23.70 0.51
C SER A 71 7.53 24.64 1.47
N LEU A 72 7.04 24.78 2.71
CA LEU A 72 7.67 25.60 3.73
C LEU A 72 8.62 24.79 4.63
N GLY A 73 8.76 23.50 4.36
CA GLY A 73 9.66 22.64 5.12
C GLY A 73 9.09 22.05 6.38
N GLY A 74 7.81 22.32 6.68
CA GLY A 74 7.14 21.77 7.84
C GLY A 74 6.54 20.40 7.54
N MET A 75 6.62 19.47 8.51
CA MET A 75 5.98 18.15 8.37
C MET A 75 4.48 18.27 8.52
N VAL A 76 3.76 17.73 7.55
CA VAL A 76 2.31 17.66 7.55
C VAL A 76 1.91 16.19 7.57
N ARG A 77 1.04 15.83 8.51
CA ARG A 77 0.53 14.47 8.63
C ARG A 77 -0.89 14.41 8.06
N GLU A 78 -1.12 13.49 7.16
CA GLU A 78 -2.40 13.37 6.48
C GLU A 78 -2.83 11.92 6.36
N LYS A 79 -4.12 11.73 6.10
CA LYS A 79 -4.70 10.42 5.83
C LYS A 79 -5.22 10.39 4.41
N ALA A 80 -4.99 9.29 3.74
CA ALA A 80 -5.47 9.06 2.39
C ALA A 80 -6.15 7.71 2.28
N THR A 81 -7.25 7.67 1.57
CA THR A 81 -7.91 6.43 1.21
C THR A 81 -7.92 6.32 -0.31
N PHE A 82 -7.55 5.16 -0.79
CA PHE A 82 -7.46 4.93 -2.23
C PHE A 82 -7.56 3.43 -2.52
N THR A 83 -7.71 3.11 -3.79
CA THR A 83 -7.81 1.72 -4.23
C THR A 83 -6.75 1.46 -5.28
N THR A 84 -6.13 0.29 -5.22
CA THR A 84 -5.21 -0.16 -6.26
C THR A 84 -5.75 -1.42 -6.93
N VAL A 85 -5.55 -1.51 -8.23
CA VAL A 85 -5.89 -2.70 -9.01
C VAL A 85 -4.66 -3.05 -9.82
N GLY A 86 -3.95 -4.10 -9.39
CA GLY A 86 -2.66 -4.43 -9.97
C GLY A 86 -1.68 -3.28 -9.79
N THR A 87 -1.20 -2.71 -10.87
CA THR A 87 -0.27 -1.57 -10.86
C THR A 87 -0.94 -0.24 -11.18
N SER A 88 -2.25 -0.15 -10.96
CA SER A 88 -3.01 1.09 -11.15
C SER A 88 -3.50 1.58 -9.80
N ILE A 89 -3.57 2.90 -9.63
CA ILE A 89 -4.08 3.53 -8.42
C ILE A 89 -5.25 4.44 -8.76
N PHE A 90 -6.30 4.38 -7.93
CA PHE A 90 -7.50 5.21 -8.06
C PHE A 90 -7.60 6.06 -6.79
N ILE A 91 -7.37 7.35 -6.94
CA ILE A 91 -7.33 8.27 -5.81
C ILE A 91 -7.92 9.62 -6.23
N ASP A 92 -8.78 10.17 -5.37
CA ASP A 92 -9.39 11.50 -5.55
C ASP A 92 -10.07 11.66 -6.91
N GLY A 93 -10.75 10.61 -7.38
CA GLY A 93 -11.48 10.64 -8.64
C GLY A 93 -10.61 10.51 -9.89
N SER A 94 -9.32 10.30 -9.71
CA SER A 94 -8.38 10.13 -10.81
C SER A 94 -7.75 8.75 -10.77
N SER A 95 -7.23 8.31 -11.89
CA SER A 95 -6.54 7.03 -11.96
C SER A 95 -5.21 7.20 -12.68
N TYR A 96 -4.21 6.44 -12.21
CA TYR A 96 -2.87 6.47 -12.77
C TYR A 96 -2.33 5.04 -12.82
N ARG A 97 -1.55 4.75 -13.85
CA ARG A 97 -0.81 3.49 -13.92
C ARG A 97 0.63 3.75 -13.51
N LEU A 98 1.30 2.70 -13.08
CA LEU A 98 2.69 2.80 -12.62
C LEU A 98 3.60 3.43 -13.67
N ASP A 99 3.41 3.10 -14.94
CA ASP A 99 4.24 3.62 -16.02
C ASP A 99 3.98 5.11 -16.29
N GLU A 100 2.86 5.64 -15.85
CA GLU A 100 2.54 7.07 -15.96
C GLU A 100 3.17 7.90 -14.84
N LEU A 101 3.65 7.26 -13.79
CA LEU A 101 4.17 7.93 -12.59
C LEU A 101 5.71 7.97 -12.57
N LYS A 102 6.30 8.17 -13.68
CA LYS A 102 7.75 8.23 -13.79
C LYS A 102 8.29 9.64 -13.96
#